data_1eedf23c24cd4ef4bc48af543dc35261
#
_entry.id   1eedf23c24cd4ef4bc48af543dc35261
#
_cell.length_a   1.000
_cell.length_b   1.000
_cell.length_c   1.000
_cell.angle_alpha   90.00
_cell.angle_beta   90.00
_cell.angle_gamma   90.00
#
_symmetry.space_group_name_H-M   'P 1'
#
loop_
_entity.id
_entity.type
_entity.pdbx_description
1 polymer ?
#
loop_
_entity_poly.entity_id
_entity_poly.type
_entity_poly.pdbx_seq_one_letter_code
_entity_poly.pdbx_strand_id
1 'polypeptide(L)'
;MATSNVYPLDNAHGKADTRMDLLARMFDPPTQRALQRVGVTTGWHCLEVGGGGGSVARWLAAQVGSSGHVLCTDINTRIIESQRGGAPNLEVKVHDIAHDPLPAASFDLIHARLVLIHVIERERALAHMVEALKPGGWLVIEDFDGASITPDSSINRHETPLPTSEAVRAYLTRNQDGYFGRRLHGRLRELGLTEVYAEGRLLMFDRRNGGNDLMRVNFEQIGQDVIKAGLLTQEQLDADLAMIETDEYAMPSPIMWSVAGRKR
;
A
#
# COMPACT_ATOMS: atom_id res chain seq x y z
N MET A 1 18.94 3.20 23.11
CA MET A 1 19.40 2.89 21.74
C MET A 1 18.24 3.15 20.82
N ALA A 2 18.36 4.12 19.94
CA ALA A 2 17.33 4.39 18.95
C ALA A 2 17.27 3.19 18.00
N THR A 3 16.18 2.43 18.03
CA THR A 3 15.90 1.41 17.02
C THR A 3 15.73 2.16 15.69
N SER A 4 16.68 2.00 14.80
CA SER A 4 16.54 2.51 13.42
C SER A 4 15.27 1.90 12.86
N ASN A 5 14.32 2.77 12.52
CA ASN A 5 13.02 2.41 11.98
C ASN A 5 13.20 2.04 10.50
N VAL A 6 13.87 0.90 10.24
CA VAL A 6 14.07 0.43 8.87
C VAL A 6 12.76 -0.22 8.42
N TYR A 7 12.17 0.35 7.38
CA TYR A 7 11.02 -0.24 6.69
C TYR A 7 11.39 -1.64 6.17
N PRO A 8 10.74 -2.72 6.65
CA PRO A 8 11.19 -4.09 6.36
C PRO A 8 11.09 -4.50 4.88
N LEU A 9 10.22 -3.83 4.12
CA LEU A 9 10.01 -4.06 2.69
C LEU A 9 10.65 -2.96 1.84
N ASP A 10 11.87 -2.54 2.23
CA ASP A 10 12.59 -1.42 1.62
C ASP A 10 12.70 -1.54 0.09
N ASN A 11 12.44 -0.43 -0.58
CA ASN A 11 12.58 -0.29 -2.03
C ASN A 11 14.03 -0.39 -2.52
N ALA A 12 15.02 -0.37 -1.63
CA ALA A 12 16.42 -0.63 -1.96
C ALA A 12 16.74 -2.12 -2.16
N HIS A 13 15.85 -3.04 -1.74
CA HIS A 13 16.06 -4.48 -1.90
C HIS A 13 16.02 -4.89 -3.39
N GLY A 14 16.88 -5.85 -3.79
CA GLY A 14 17.02 -6.28 -5.20
C GLY A 14 15.74 -6.86 -5.84
N LYS A 15 14.72 -7.25 -5.07
CA LYS A 15 13.43 -7.75 -5.55
C LYS A 15 12.31 -6.70 -5.46
N ALA A 16 12.60 -5.49 -5.04
CA ALA A 16 11.60 -4.45 -4.84
C ALA A 16 10.88 -4.06 -6.14
N ASP A 17 11.61 -3.99 -7.26
CA ASP A 17 11.03 -3.70 -8.57
C ASP A 17 9.95 -4.74 -8.96
N THR A 18 10.29 -6.05 -8.86
CA THR A 18 9.34 -7.15 -9.11
C THR A 18 8.13 -7.07 -8.19
N ARG A 19 8.35 -6.77 -6.90
CA ARG A 19 7.27 -6.60 -5.93
C ARG A 19 6.33 -5.46 -6.32
N MET A 20 6.87 -4.31 -6.73
CA MET A 20 6.07 -3.15 -7.16
C MET A 20 5.25 -3.45 -8.41
N ASP A 21 5.82 -4.19 -9.38
CA ASP A 21 5.10 -4.59 -10.59
C ASP A 21 3.95 -5.57 -10.28
N LEU A 22 4.15 -6.51 -9.37
CA LEU A 22 3.10 -7.43 -8.91
C LEU A 22 1.99 -6.68 -8.19
N LEU A 23 2.32 -5.77 -7.27
CA LEU A 23 1.35 -4.92 -6.59
C LEU A 23 0.55 -4.06 -7.57
N ALA A 24 1.22 -3.44 -8.56
CA ALA A 24 0.57 -2.65 -9.59
C ALA A 24 -0.43 -3.51 -10.39
N ARG A 25 0.01 -4.67 -10.90
CA ARG A 25 -0.85 -5.58 -11.68
C ARG A 25 -2.12 -5.96 -10.92
N MET A 26 -2.01 -6.23 -9.63
CA MET A 26 -3.12 -6.73 -8.83
C MET A 26 -4.03 -5.61 -8.32
N PHE A 27 -3.46 -4.49 -7.91
CA PHE A 27 -4.20 -3.46 -7.16
C PHE A 27 -4.44 -2.17 -7.93
N ASP A 28 -3.76 -1.88 -9.05
CA ASP A 28 -4.03 -0.66 -9.82
C ASP A 28 -5.46 -0.61 -10.37
N PRO A 29 -6.02 -1.68 -10.99
CA PRO A 29 -7.38 -1.59 -11.51
C PRO A 29 -8.43 -1.24 -10.46
N PRO A 30 -8.44 -1.83 -9.25
CA PRO A 30 -9.36 -1.39 -8.19
C PRO A 30 -9.06 0.02 -7.67
N THR A 31 -7.79 0.41 -7.50
CA THR A 31 -7.42 1.77 -7.10
C THR A 31 -7.92 2.80 -8.11
N GLN A 32 -7.71 2.56 -9.40
CA GLN A 32 -8.19 3.46 -10.46
C GLN A 32 -9.71 3.63 -10.40
N ARG A 33 -10.48 2.56 -10.16
CA ARG A 33 -11.94 2.67 -9.98
C ARG A 33 -12.32 3.52 -8.76
N ALA A 34 -11.59 3.37 -7.64
CA ALA A 34 -11.82 4.18 -6.44
C ALA A 34 -11.54 5.67 -6.72
N LEU A 35 -10.46 5.99 -7.42
CA LEU A 35 -10.10 7.35 -7.80
C LEU A 35 -11.06 7.95 -8.85
N GLN A 36 -11.53 7.16 -9.80
CA GLN A 36 -12.57 7.58 -10.74
C GLN A 36 -13.90 7.89 -10.03
N ARG A 37 -14.24 7.11 -9.00
CA ARG A 37 -15.46 7.32 -8.22
C ARG A 37 -15.48 8.67 -7.49
N VAL A 38 -14.36 9.17 -7.02
CA VAL A 38 -14.26 10.51 -6.40
C VAL A 38 -14.20 11.62 -7.45
N GLY A 39 -14.18 11.28 -8.74
CA GLY A 39 -14.31 12.21 -9.83
C GLY A 39 -13.00 12.86 -10.29
N VAL A 40 -11.84 12.17 -10.15
CA VAL A 40 -10.58 12.68 -10.68
C VAL A 40 -10.74 13.12 -12.13
N THR A 41 -10.30 14.34 -12.44
CA THR A 41 -10.53 14.95 -13.75
C THR A 41 -9.40 15.91 -14.14
N THR A 42 -9.43 16.34 -15.39
CA THR A 42 -8.46 17.29 -15.99
C THR A 42 -8.34 18.57 -15.16
N GLY A 43 -7.11 19.01 -14.98
CA GLY A 43 -6.76 20.23 -14.24
C GLY A 43 -6.58 20.06 -12.74
N TRP A 44 -6.87 18.88 -12.17
CA TRP A 44 -6.65 18.63 -10.75
C TRP A 44 -5.17 18.62 -10.38
N HIS A 45 -4.89 19.09 -9.16
CA HIS A 45 -3.61 18.93 -8.51
C HIS A 45 -3.72 17.75 -7.55
N CYS A 46 -2.95 16.70 -7.78
CA CYS A 46 -3.00 15.46 -7.02
C CYS A 46 -1.69 15.23 -6.27
N LEU A 47 -1.78 14.64 -5.09
CA LEU A 47 -0.64 14.10 -4.35
C LEU A 47 -0.78 12.58 -4.26
N GLU A 48 0.24 11.87 -4.71
CA GLU A 48 0.43 10.44 -4.46
C GLU A 48 1.49 10.28 -3.37
N VAL A 49 1.11 9.71 -2.23
CA VAL A 49 1.99 9.48 -1.10
C VAL A 49 2.47 8.04 -1.10
N GLY A 50 3.79 7.82 -0.94
CA GLY A 50 4.39 6.49 -0.99
C GLY A 50 4.24 5.85 -2.36
N GLY A 51 4.64 6.56 -3.41
CA GLY A 51 4.40 6.18 -4.81
C GLY A 51 5.03 4.86 -5.26
N GLY A 52 6.01 4.33 -4.52
CA GLY A 52 6.66 3.04 -4.79
C GLY A 52 7.21 2.92 -6.22
N GLY A 53 6.55 2.13 -7.08
CA GLY A 53 6.87 2.01 -8.51
C GLY A 53 6.25 3.11 -9.39
N GLY A 54 5.43 4.01 -8.84
CA GLY A 54 4.85 5.17 -9.53
C GLY A 54 3.71 4.85 -10.49
N SER A 55 3.15 3.65 -10.49
CA SER A 55 2.09 3.26 -11.42
C SER A 55 0.83 4.12 -11.27
N VAL A 56 0.37 4.34 -10.03
CA VAL A 56 -0.78 5.19 -9.73
C VAL A 56 -0.49 6.65 -10.08
N ALA A 57 0.70 7.17 -9.73
CA ALA A 57 1.10 8.54 -10.05
C ALA A 57 1.11 8.81 -11.55
N ARG A 58 1.65 7.88 -12.36
CA ARG A 58 1.60 7.99 -13.83
C ARG A 58 0.18 7.95 -14.36
N TRP A 59 -0.67 7.08 -13.82
CA TRP A 59 -2.08 7.03 -14.20
C TRP A 59 -2.79 8.35 -13.84
N LEU A 60 -2.58 8.89 -12.64
CA LEU A 60 -3.12 10.20 -12.25
C LEU A 60 -2.65 11.30 -13.18
N ALA A 61 -1.36 11.34 -13.53
CA ALA A 61 -0.82 12.34 -14.48
C ALA A 61 -1.53 12.30 -15.83
N ALA A 62 -1.87 11.11 -16.33
CA ALA A 62 -2.66 10.95 -17.54
C ALA A 62 -4.12 11.45 -17.37
N GLN A 63 -4.76 11.21 -16.21
CA GLN A 63 -6.14 11.64 -15.96
C GLN A 63 -6.25 13.16 -15.83
N VAL A 64 -5.31 13.79 -15.12
CA VAL A 64 -5.38 15.25 -14.89
C VAL A 64 -4.91 16.06 -16.10
N GLY A 65 -4.23 15.44 -17.07
CA GLY A 65 -3.81 16.08 -18.32
C GLY A 65 -2.78 17.20 -18.11
N SER A 66 -2.49 17.91 -19.20
CA SER A 66 -1.42 18.93 -19.22
C SER A 66 -1.73 20.18 -18.39
N SER A 67 -3.00 20.43 -18.02
CA SER A 67 -3.40 21.53 -17.13
C SER A 67 -3.43 21.16 -15.67
N GLY A 68 -3.32 19.86 -15.35
CA GLY A 68 -3.20 19.35 -13.99
C GLY A 68 -1.76 19.08 -13.59
N HIS A 69 -1.57 18.71 -12.34
CA HIS A 69 -0.25 18.40 -11.80
C HIS A 69 -0.34 17.23 -10.81
N VAL A 70 0.65 16.36 -10.81
CA VAL A 70 0.80 15.28 -9.84
C VAL A 70 2.14 15.40 -9.13
N LEU A 71 2.10 15.58 -7.82
CA LEU A 71 3.25 15.39 -6.95
C LEU A 71 3.23 13.95 -6.45
N CYS A 72 4.28 13.20 -6.73
CA CYS A 72 4.47 11.85 -6.20
C CYS A 72 5.60 11.85 -5.19
N THR A 73 5.33 11.39 -3.99
CA THR A 73 6.29 11.38 -2.89
C THR A 73 6.57 9.98 -2.40
N ASP A 74 7.79 9.73 -1.98
CA ASP A 74 8.23 8.51 -1.30
C ASP A 74 9.45 8.81 -0.43
N ILE A 75 9.72 8.00 0.59
CA ILE A 75 10.98 8.08 1.36
C ILE A 75 12.19 7.59 0.54
N ASN A 76 11.93 6.79 -0.50
CA ASN A 76 12.93 6.27 -1.42
C ASN A 76 12.40 6.26 -2.86
N THR A 77 12.77 7.27 -3.64
CA THR A 77 12.26 7.50 -5.01
C THR A 77 13.00 6.72 -6.10
N ARG A 78 13.94 5.83 -5.76
CA ARG A 78 14.79 5.12 -6.73
C ARG A 78 14.01 4.43 -7.85
N ILE A 79 12.96 3.69 -7.49
CA ILE A 79 12.17 2.91 -8.46
C ILE A 79 11.34 3.84 -9.32
N ILE A 80 10.61 4.78 -8.70
CA ILE A 80 9.76 5.69 -9.44
C ILE A 80 10.56 6.60 -10.39
N GLU A 81 11.76 7.05 -9.98
CA GLU A 81 12.64 7.84 -10.84
C GLU A 81 13.05 7.04 -12.09
N SER A 82 13.37 5.75 -11.93
CA SER A 82 13.74 4.89 -13.06
C SER A 82 12.58 4.61 -14.02
N GLN A 83 11.33 4.67 -13.52
CA GLN A 83 10.10 4.35 -14.25
C GLN A 83 9.22 5.57 -14.54
N ARG A 84 9.68 6.79 -14.23
CA ARG A 84 8.89 8.03 -14.30
C ARG A 84 8.22 8.25 -15.66
N GLY A 85 8.85 7.80 -16.75
CA GLY A 85 8.36 8.12 -18.09
C GLY A 85 8.50 9.62 -18.39
N GLY A 86 8.04 10.04 -19.55
CA GLY A 86 8.14 11.43 -19.99
C GLY A 86 6.95 12.34 -19.59
N ALA A 87 6.21 12.04 -18.52
CA ALA A 87 5.05 12.85 -18.12
C ALA A 87 5.50 14.21 -17.55
N PRO A 88 5.30 15.34 -18.26
CA PRO A 88 5.81 16.65 -17.85
C PRO A 88 5.08 17.22 -16.63
N ASN A 89 3.89 16.73 -16.35
CA ASN A 89 3.04 17.12 -15.23
C ASN A 89 3.16 16.19 -14.01
N LEU A 90 4.17 15.30 -13.99
CA LEU A 90 4.50 14.45 -12.86
C LEU A 90 5.82 14.89 -12.23
N GLU A 91 5.75 15.39 -11.01
CA GLU A 91 6.89 15.69 -10.15
C GLU A 91 7.12 14.51 -9.18
N VAL A 92 8.38 14.14 -8.97
CA VAL A 92 8.77 13.13 -7.97
C VAL A 92 9.66 13.78 -6.93
N LYS A 93 9.38 13.53 -5.65
CA LYS A 93 10.11 14.14 -4.54
C LYS A 93 10.32 13.16 -3.39
N VAL A 94 11.52 13.12 -2.84
CA VAL A 94 11.78 12.46 -1.55
C VAL A 94 11.07 13.26 -0.45
N HIS A 95 10.23 12.58 0.33
CA HIS A 95 9.41 13.23 1.35
C HIS A 95 8.91 12.21 2.37
N ASP A 96 9.05 12.52 3.64
CA ASP A 96 8.44 11.77 4.74
C ASP A 96 7.12 12.42 5.14
N ILE A 97 6.01 11.77 4.83
CA ILE A 97 4.67 12.31 5.07
C ILE A 97 4.39 12.60 6.56
N ALA A 98 5.08 11.92 7.47
CA ALA A 98 4.91 12.16 8.90
C ALA A 98 5.71 13.36 9.40
N HIS A 99 6.84 13.70 8.75
CA HIS A 99 7.79 14.69 9.29
C HIS A 99 7.95 15.93 8.42
N ASP A 100 7.84 15.79 7.10
CA ASP A 100 8.04 16.90 6.18
C ASP A 100 6.72 17.66 5.94
N PRO A 101 6.75 19.00 5.85
CA PRO A 101 5.56 19.78 5.62
C PRO A 101 5.06 19.66 4.18
N LEU A 102 3.74 19.67 4.02
CA LEU A 102 3.05 19.85 2.76
C LEU A 102 2.46 21.27 2.66
N PRO A 103 2.32 21.83 1.45
CA PRO A 103 1.62 23.10 1.29
C PRO A 103 0.13 22.93 1.63
N ALA A 104 -0.38 23.79 2.53
CA ALA A 104 -1.79 23.77 2.93
C ALA A 104 -2.73 24.09 1.76
N ALA A 105 -3.91 23.47 1.74
CA ALA A 105 -5.00 23.71 0.78
C ALA A 105 -4.53 23.72 -0.71
N SER A 106 -3.67 22.77 -1.08
CA SER A 106 -3.02 22.75 -2.39
C SER A 106 -3.49 21.63 -3.32
N PHE A 107 -4.08 20.57 -2.78
CA PHE A 107 -4.44 19.39 -3.58
C PHE A 107 -5.94 19.16 -3.65
N ASP A 108 -6.42 18.83 -4.86
CA ASP A 108 -7.81 18.41 -5.12
C ASP A 108 -8.02 16.96 -4.71
N LEU A 109 -6.96 16.14 -4.81
CA LEU A 109 -6.92 14.74 -4.41
C LEU A 109 -5.60 14.41 -3.73
N ILE A 110 -5.67 13.70 -2.61
CA ILE A 110 -4.53 13.03 -1.99
C ILE A 110 -4.83 11.53 -1.92
N HIS A 111 -3.91 10.73 -2.43
CA HIS A 111 -4.01 9.27 -2.40
C HIS A 111 -2.78 8.66 -1.71
N ALA A 112 -3.01 7.57 -1.00
CA ALA A 112 -1.95 6.71 -0.45
C ALA A 112 -2.42 5.26 -0.43
N ARG A 113 -1.57 4.35 -0.92
CA ARG A 113 -1.85 2.90 -0.90
C ARG A 113 -0.71 2.13 -0.26
N LEU A 114 -1.04 1.34 0.79
CA LEU A 114 -0.09 0.52 1.56
C LEU A 114 1.06 1.35 2.16
N VAL A 115 0.73 2.53 2.68
CA VAL A 115 1.67 3.47 3.28
C VAL A 115 1.44 3.59 4.77
N LEU A 116 0.23 3.99 5.19
CA LEU A 116 -0.02 4.35 6.59
C LEU A 116 0.05 3.15 7.54
N ILE A 117 -0.18 1.96 7.04
CA ILE A 117 0.05 0.71 7.78
C ILE A 117 1.52 0.62 8.26
N HIS A 118 2.46 1.23 7.54
CA HIS A 118 3.89 1.20 7.85
C HIS A 118 4.38 2.44 8.63
N VAL A 119 3.60 3.53 8.65
CA VAL A 119 3.98 4.78 9.32
C VAL A 119 3.64 4.71 10.80
N ILE A 120 4.62 4.90 11.68
CA ILE A 120 4.39 4.89 13.13
C ILE A 120 3.53 6.09 13.53
N GLU A 121 3.90 7.28 13.10
CA GLU A 121 3.18 8.54 13.37
C GLU A 121 2.06 8.79 12.34
N ARG A 122 1.26 7.75 12.05
CA ARG A 122 0.21 7.80 11.00
C ARG A 122 -0.87 8.83 11.24
N GLU A 123 -1.16 9.14 12.49
CA GLU A 123 -2.13 10.18 12.84
C GLU A 123 -1.61 11.57 12.42
N ARG A 124 -0.32 11.82 12.59
CA ARG A 124 0.32 13.04 12.13
C ARG A 124 0.35 13.10 10.60
N ALA A 125 0.69 11.99 9.95
CA ALA A 125 0.63 11.89 8.49
C ALA A 125 -0.77 12.18 7.95
N LEU A 126 -1.83 11.60 8.56
CA LEU A 126 -3.21 11.89 8.19
C LEU A 126 -3.57 13.38 8.38
N ALA A 127 -3.15 13.99 9.50
CA ALA A 127 -3.39 15.40 9.74
C ALA A 127 -2.72 16.30 8.67
N HIS A 128 -1.47 16.01 8.30
CA HIS A 128 -0.76 16.70 7.21
C HIS A 128 -1.50 16.57 5.88
N MET A 129 -1.97 15.36 5.55
CA MET A 129 -2.75 15.14 4.31
C MET A 129 -4.05 15.96 4.32
N VAL A 130 -4.80 15.94 5.43
CA VAL A 130 -6.06 16.70 5.53
C VAL A 130 -5.82 18.21 5.45
N GLU A 131 -4.76 18.72 6.07
CA GLU A 131 -4.38 20.13 5.97
C GLU A 131 -4.05 20.52 4.52
N ALA A 132 -3.31 19.68 3.81
CA ALA A 132 -2.88 19.91 2.44
C ALA A 132 -4.02 19.84 1.40
N LEU A 133 -5.17 19.21 1.72
CA LEU A 133 -6.34 19.22 0.84
C LEU A 133 -6.97 20.62 0.74
N LYS A 134 -7.38 20.98 -0.47
CA LYS A 134 -8.30 22.12 -0.69
C LYS A 134 -9.67 21.86 -0.06
N PRO A 135 -10.44 22.91 0.32
CA PRO A 135 -11.86 22.74 0.58
C PRO A 135 -12.55 22.05 -0.61
N GLY A 136 -13.34 21.00 -0.34
CA GLY A 136 -13.94 20.16 -1.37
C GLY A 136 -13.04 19.08 -1.95
N GLY A 137 -11.77 19.04 -1.58
CA GLY A 137 -10.82 18.01 -2.04
C GLY A 137 -11.05 16.64 -1.37
N TRP A 138 -10.56 15.58 -2.00
CA TRP A 138 -10.73 14.20 -1.57
C TRP A 138 -9.45 13.60 -1.01
N LEU A 139 -9.58 12.88 0.11
CA LEU A 139 -8.58 11.96 0.64
C LEU A 139 -9.01 10.52 0.34
N VAL A 140 -8.16 9.76 -0.33
CA VAL A 140 -8.38 8.33 -0.59
C VAL A 140 -7.22 7.54 -0.03
N ILE A 141 -7.50 6.66 0.94
CA ILE A 141 -6.49 5.81 1.56
C ILE A 141 -6.85 4.35 1.34
N GLU A 142 -5.86 3.57 0.93
CA GLU A 142 -6.00 2.13 0.71
C GLU A 142 -4.96 1.37 1.55
N ASP A 143 -5.42 0.61 2.54
CA ASP A 143 -4.54 -0.19 3.40
C ASP A 143 -5.12 -1.56 3.72
N PHE A 144 -4.25 -2.51 3.98
CA PHE A 144 -4.64 -3.87 4.35
C PHE A 144 -5.17 -3.97 5.77
N ASP A 145 -6.04 -4.96 5.93
CA ASP A 145 -6.45 -5.51 7.21
C ASP A 145 -5.82 -6.90 7.40
N GLY A 146 -4.71 -6.95 8.08
CA GLY A 146 -3.96 -8.19 8.30
C GLY A 146 -4.69 -9.24 9.13
N ALA A 147 -5.75 -8.88 9.87
CA ALA A 147 -6.55 -9.86 10.60
C ALA A 147 -7.55 -10.61 9.72
N SER A 148 -7.73 -10.19 8.48
CA SER A 148 -8.65 -10.84 7.53
C SER A 148 -8.02 -11.98 6.73
N ILE A 149 -6.75 -12.31 6.98
CA ILE A 149 -6.08 -13.41 6.30
C ILE A 149 -6.65 -14.74 6.79
N THR A 150 -7.26 -15.49 5.88
CA THR A 150 -7.75 -16.85 6.12
C THR A 150 -7.43 -17.71 4.92
N PRO A 151 -6.90 -18.93 5.10
CA PRO A 151 -6.65 -19.84 3.99
C PRO A 151 -7.96 -20.36 3.41
N ASP A 152 -7.93 -20.77 2.13
CA ASP A 152 -9.03 -21.51 1.52
C ASP A 152 -8.82 -23.00 1.72
N SER A 153 -9.50 -23.56 2.72
CA SER A 153 -9.40 -24.98 3.07
C SER A 153 -9.94 -25.91 1.95
N SER A 154 -10.74 -25.40 1.03
CA SER A 154 -11.28 -26.20 -0.09
C SER A 154 -10.22 -26.52 -1.14
N ILE A 155 -9.21 -25.67 -1.29
CA ILE A 155 -8.14 -25.80 -2.28
C ILE A 155 -6.89 -26.43 -1.67
N ASN A 156 -6.36 -25.85 -0.61
CA ASN A 156 -5.08 -26.26 -0.02
C ASN A 156 -5.22 -27.21 1.18
N ARG A 157 -6.44 -27.54 1.60
CA ARG A 157 -6.75 -28.39 2.76
C ARG A 157 -6.11 -27.95 4.07
N HIS A 158 -5.73 -26.68 4.18
CA HIS A 158 -5.20 -26.09 5.40
C HIS A 158 -6.23 -25.11 5.99
N GLU A 159 -6.55 -25.30 7.26
CA GLU A 159 -7.49 -24.43 7.98
C GLU A 159 -6.76 -23.22 8.61
N THR A 160 -5.44 -23.22 8.57
CA THR A 160 -4.60 -22.17 9.14
C THR A 160 -3.69 -21.55 8.07
N PRO A 161 -3.34 -20.28 8.19
CA PRO A 161 -2.33 -19.66 7.35
C PRO A 161 -0.99 -20.42 7.41
N LEU A 162 -0.19 -20.32 6.34
CA LEU A 162 1.17 -20.84 6.36
C LEU A 162 1.96 -20.25 7.53
N PRO A 163 2.83 -21.02 8.21
CA PRO A 163 3.70 -20.54 9.28
C PRO A 163 4.44 -19.25 8.91
N THR A 164 4.97 -19.17 7.69
CA THR A 164 5.66 -17.97 7.20
C THR A 164 4.72 -16.76 7.10
N SER A 165 3.48 -16.93 6.66
CA SER A 165 2.49 -15.83 6.61
C SER A 165 2.20 -15.28 8.00
N GLU A 166 2.03 -16.15 8.99
CA GLU A 166 1.83 -15.73 10.39
C GLU A 166 3.05 -15.07 11.00
N ALA A 167 4.23 -15.64 10.77
CA ALA A 167 5.50 -15.12 11.27
C ALA A 167 5.82 -13.75 10.66
N VAL A 168 5.61 -13.58 9.36
CA VAL A 168 5.73 -12.29 8.65
C VAL A 168 4.76 -11.26 9.22
N ARG A 169 3.48 -11.63 9.38
CA ARG A 169 2.49 -10.75 10.01
C ARG A 169 2.90 -10.34 11.41
N ALA A 170 3.32 -11.29 12.25
CA ALA A 170 3.79 -11.00 13.61
C ALA A 170 5.03 -10.10 13.62
N TYR A 171 5.95 -10.29 12.68
CA TYR A 171 7.14 -9.46 12.53
C TYR A 171 6.80 -8.03 12.12
N LEU A 172 5.97 -7.87 11.12
CA LEU A 172 5.56 -6.57 10.61
C LEU A 172 4.73 -5.78 11.64
N THR A 173 3.86 -6.45 12.40
CA THR A 173 2.99 -5.79 13.39
C THR A 173 3.71 -5.38 14.68
N ARG A 174 4.98 -5.72 14.87
CA ARG A 174 5.76 -5.22 16.01
C ARG A 174 5.88 -3.70 16.03
N ASN A 175 5.97 -3.08 14.83
CA ASN A 175 6.12 -1.64 14.65
C ASN A 175 5.03 -1.03 13.74
N GLN A 176 3.99 -1.79 13.41
CA GLN A 176 2.96 -1.42 12.45
C GLN A 176 1.57 -1.73 13.00
N ASP A 177 0.55 -1.02 12.54
CA ASP A 177 -0.83 -1.37 12.84
C ASP A 177 -1.41 -2.25 11.73
N GLY A 178 -1.20 -3.56 11.84
CA GLY A 178 -1.71 -4.55 10.88
C GLY A 178 -3.23 -4.56 10.70
N TYR A 179 -3.97 -3.80 11.52
CA TYR A 179 -5.42 -3.67 11.48
C TYR A 179 -5.88 -2.30 10.99
N PHE A 180 -4.96 -1.48 10.50
CA PHE A 180 -5.25 -0.08 10.21
C PHE A 180 -6.31 0.10 9.13
N GLY A 181 -6.31 -0.72 8.09
CA GLY A 181 -7.28 -0.64 7.01
C GLY A 181 -8.73 -0.60 7.48
N ARG A 182 -9.14 -1.49 8.42
CA ARG A 182 -10.50 -1.52 8.96
C ARG A 182 -10.89 -0.30 9.79
N ARG A 183 -9.90 0.46 10.29
CA ARG A 183 -10.11 1.64 11.14
C ARG A 183 -10.24 2.92 10.33
N LEU A 184 -9.81 2.93 9.07
CA LEU A 184 -9.75 4.13 8.23
C LEU A 184 -11.07 4.88 8.16
N HIS A 185 -12.20 4.18 8.02
CA HIS A 185 -13.51 4.83 7.93
C HIS A 185 -13.83 5.68 9.17
N GLY A 186 -13.59 5.15 10.36
CA GLY A 186 -13.76 5.89 11.61
C GLY A 186 -12.79 7.07 11.70
N ARG A 187 -11.53 6.83 11.35
CA ARG A 187 -10.46 7.85 11.42
C ARG A 187 -10.73 9.04 10.51
N LEU A 188 -11.15 8.81 9.27
CA LEU A 188 -11.48 9.92 8.36
C LEU A 188 -12.65 10.77 8.87
N ARG A 189 -13.64 10.14 9.52
CA ARG A 189 -14.75 10.86 10.16
C ARG A 189 -14.28 11.67 11.37
N GLU A 190 -13.43 11.12 12.21
CA GLU A 190 -12.83 11.80 13.38
C GLU A 190 -12.01 13.03 12.95
N LEU A 191 -11.37 12.99 11.79
CA LEU A 191 -10.66 14.12 11.18
C LEU A 191 -11.59 15.17 10.56
N GLY A 192 -12.91 15.01 10.67
CA GLY A 192 -13.91 15.97 10.18
C GLY A 192 -14.20 15.92 8.68
N LEU A 193 -13.74 14.89 7.99
CA LEU A 193 -14.10 14.68 6.59
C LEU A 193 -15.58 14.28 6.47
N THR A 194 -16.20 14.71 5.39
CA THR A 194 -17.58 14.41 5.01
C THR A 194 -17.64 13.43 3.84
N GLU A 195 -18.84 12.97 3.46
CA GLU A 195 -19.05 12.02 2.37
C GLU A 195 -18.14 10.77 2.51
N VAL A 196 -17.82 10.37 3.75
CA VAL A 196 -16.92 9.25 4.01
C VAL A 196 -17.59 7.94 3.64
N TYR A 197 -16.94 7.19 2.74
CA TYR A 197 -17.36 5.83 2.40
C TYR A 197 -16.17 4.88 2.38
N ALA A 198 -16.44 3.59 2.48
CA ALA A 198 -15.44 2.54 2.50
C ALA A 198 -15.87 1.35 1.66
N GLU A 199 -14.93 0.75 0.96
CA GLU A 199 -15.05 -0.54 0.28
C GLU A 199 -13.93 -1.48 0.76
N GLY A 200 -14.27 -2.74 1.05
CA GLY A 200 -13.29 -3.80 1.28
C GLY A 200 -13.18 -4.68 0.04
N ARG A 201 -11.96 -4.97 -0.39
CA ARG A 201 -11.70 -5.86 -1.54
C ARG A 201 -10.79 -6.99 -1.14
N LEU A 202 -11.14 -8.17 -1.59
CA LEU A 202 -10.39 -9.38 -1.40
C LEU A 202 -10.11 -10.00 -2.78
N LEU A 203 -8.88 -10.42 -3.01
CA LEU A 203 -8.47 -11.17 -4.18
C LEU A 203 -8.09 -12.59 -3.74
N MET A 204 -8.42 -13.58 -4.54
CA MET A 204 -7.85 -14.90 -4.33
C MET A 204 -6.42 -14.89 -4.87
N PHE A 205 -5.42 -15.07 -4.01
CA PHE A 205 -4.03 -15.25 -4.42
C PHE A 205 -3.82 -16.65 -4.91
N ASP A 206 -3.43 -16.80 -6.15
CA ASP A 206 -3.03 -18.04 -6.79
C ASP A 206 -1.88 -17.78 -7.78
N ARG A 207 -1.39 -18.85 -8.42
CA ARG A 207 -0.33 -18.71 -9.44
C ARG A 207 -0.79 -17.95 -10.69
N ARG A 208 -2.08 -17.99 -11.05
CA ARG A 208 -2.59 -17.42 -12.31
C ARG A 208 -2.66 -15.90 -12.27
N ASN A 209 -2.91 -15.32 -11.10
CA ASN A 209 -3.03 -13.87 -10.94
C ASN A 209 -1.76 -13.21 -10.39
N GLY A 210 -0.73 -14.00 -10.08
CA GLY A 210 0.54 -13.49 -9.50
C GLY A 210 0.50 -13.29 -7.99
N GLY A 211 -0.57 -13.72 -7.31
CA GLY A 211 -0.68 -13.62 -5.86
C GLY A 211 0.38 -14.45 -5.14
N ASN A 212 0.61 -15.69 -5.61
CA ASN A 212 1.66 -16.55 -5.07
C ASN A 212 3.06 -15.97 -5.34
N ASP A 213 3.29 -15.34 -6.50
CA ASP A 213 4.53 -14.65 -6.80
C ASP A 213 4.77 -13.48 -5.84
N LEU A 214 3.74 -12.71 -5.51
CA LEU A 214 3.84 -11.63 -4.54
C LEU A 214 4.18 -12.16 -3.14
N MET A 215 3.55 -13.25 -2.72
CA MET A 215 3.87 -13.91 -1.46
C MET A 215 5.32 -14.38 -1.43
N ARG A 216 5.76 -15.07 -2.48
CA ARG A 216 7.15 -15.55 -2.62
C ARG A 216 8.14 -14.40 -2.49
N VAL A 217 7.96 -13.32 -3.23
CA VAL A 217 8.85 -12.15 -3.19
C VAL A 217 8.89 -11.54 -1.79
N ASN A 218 7.74 -11.43 -1.10
CA ASN A 218 7.70 -10.94 0.28
C ASN A 218 8.43 -11.89 1.24
N PHE A 219 8.21 -13.20 1.14
CA PHE A 219 8.87 -14.18 2.00
C PHE A 219 10.39 -14.20 1.82
N GLU A 220 10.85 -14.12 0.56
CA GLU A 220 12.28 -14.03 0.24
C GLU A 220 12.91 -12.71 0.71
N GLN A 221 12.16 -11.61 0.67
CA GLN A 221 12.68 -10.30 1.07
C GLN A 221 12.90 -10.20 2.58
N ILE A 222 11.96 -10.69 3.38
CA ILE A 222 12.01 -10.50 4.84
C ILE A 222 12.17 -11.79 5.65
N GLY A 223 12.13 -12.95 5.02
CA GLY A 223 12.16 -14.26 5.70
C GLY A 223 13.38 -14.43 6.59
N GLN A 224 14.56 -14.00 6.16
CA GLN A 224 15.79 -14.10 6.97
C GLN A 224 15.72 -13.21 8.23
N ASP A 225 15.10 -12.05 8.16
CA ASP A 225 14.93 -11.19 9.33
C ASP A 225 13.89 -11.74 10.30
N VAL A 226 12.87 -12.40 9.78
CA VAL A 226 11.86 -13.13 10.58
C VAL A 226 12.50 -14.33 11.30
N ILE A 227 13.39 -15.06 10.62
CA ILE A 227 14.16 -16.16 11.22
C ILE A 227 15.10 -15.64 12.32
N LYS A 228 15.87 -14.58 12.05
CA LYS A 228 16.73 -13.93 13.06
C LYS A 228 15.94 -13.43 14.27
N ALA A 229 14.69 -13.03 14.07
CA ALA A 229 13.79 -12.62 15.13
C ALA A 229 13.20 -13.79 15.93
N GLY A 230 13.52 -15.04 15.58
CA GLY A 230 13.06 -16.26 16.28
C GLY A 230 11.57 -16.59 16.05
N LEU A 231 10.96 -16.07 14.98
CA LEU A 231 9.54 -16.27 14.68
C LEU A 231 9.30 -17.39 13.66
N LEU A 232 10.34 -17.82 12.95
CA LEU A 232 10.29 -18.81 11.88
C LEU A 232 11.58 -19.60 11.84
N THR A 233 11.53 -20.87 11.42
CA THR A 233 12.73 -21.65 11.09
C THR A 233 13.00 -21.63 9.60
N GLN A 234 14.23 -21.93 9.17
CA GLN A 234 14.56 -22.06 7.75
C GLN A 234 13.75 -23.18 7.10
N GLU A 235 13.59 -24.30 7.78
CA GLU A 235 12.80 -25.44 7.30
C GLU A 235 11.35 -25.07 7.02
N GLN A 236 10.72 -24.28 7.90
CA GLN A 236 9.36 -23.78 7.69
C GLN A 236 9.28 -22.85 6.49
N LEU A 237 10.23 -21.92 6.36
CA LEU A 237 10.28 -21.02 5.20
C LEU A 237 10.41 -21.79 3.88
N ASP A 238 11.31 -22.77 3.83
CA ASP A 238 11.55 -23.56 2.61
C ASP A 238 10.34 -24.42 2.26
N ALA A 239 9.67 -24.99 3.26
CA ALA A 239 8.43 -25.77 3.05
C ALA A 239 7.28 -24.89 2.52
N ASP A 240 7.11 -23.69 3.08
CA ASP A 240 6.06 -22.77 2.66
C ASP A 240 6.34 -22.20 1.25
N LEU A 241 7.60 -21.89 0.94
CA LEU A 241 8.01 -21.50 -0.41
C LEU A 241 7.71 -22.60 -1.44
N ALA A 242 7.99 -23.87 -1.10
CA ALA A 242 7.66 -25.00 -1.96
C ALA A 242 6.13 -25.16 -2.15
N MET A 243 5.34 -24.94 -1.09
CA MET A 243 3.88 -25.04 -1.14
C MET A 243 3.26 -24.00 -2.08
N ILE A 244 3.67 -22.73 -1.96
CA ILE A 244 3.11 -21.65 -2.81
C ILE A 244 3.50 -21.76 -4.28
N GLU A 245 4.49 -22.58 -4.63
CA GLU A 245 4.84 -22.91 -6.03
C GLU A 245 3.92 -23.97 -6.66
N THR A 246 3.05 -24.60 -5.89
CA THR A 246 2.11 -25.60 -6.41
C THR A 246 0.83 -24.95 -6.94
N ASP A 247 0.15 -25.64 -7.86
CA ASP A 247 -1.18 -25.22 -8.35
C ASP A 247 -2.30 -25.51 -7.32
N GLU A 248 -1.98 -26.26 -6.27
CA GLU A 248 -2.93 -26.61 -5.21
C GLU A 248 -3.06 -25.52 -4.15
N TYR A 249 -2.13 -24.55 -4.13
CA TYR A 249 -2.16 -23.48 -3.14
C TYR A 249 -2.88 -22.24 -3.67
N ALA A 250 -3.93 -21.86 -2.97
CA ALA A 250 -4.58 -20.57 -3.12
C ALA A 250 -5.05 -20.06 -1.75
N MET A 251 -5.05 -18.76 -1.56
CA MET A 251 -5.56 -18.14 -0.34
C MET A 251 -6.20 -16.78 -0.62
N PRO A 252 -7.18 -16.37 0.17
CA PRO A 252 -7.67 -15.00 0.12
C PRO A 252 -6.54 -14.02 0.50
N SER A 253 -6.42 -12.92 -0.24
CA SER A 253 -5.57 -11.80 0.20
C SER A 253 -6.09 -11.23 1.52
N PRO A 254 -5.28 -10.45 2.27
CA PRO A 254 -5.85 -9.53 3.24
C PRO A 254 -6.89 -8.63 2.55
N ILE A 255 -7.95 -8.25 3.27
CA ILE A 255 -8.89 -7.26 2.75
C ILE A 255 -8.15 -5.94 2.57
N MET A 256 -8.10 -5.43 1.34
CA MET A 256 -7.70 -4.08 1.04
C MET A 256 -8.90 -3.17 1.26
N TRP A 257 -8.85 -2.33 2.28
CA TRP A 257 -9.82 -1.28 2.50
C TRP A 257 -9.45 -0.05 1.67
N SER A 258 -10.39 0.39 0.83
CA SER A 258 -10.32 1.66 0.10
C SER A 258 -11.32 2.62 0.75
N VAL A 259 -10.84 3.68 1.36
CA VAL A 259 -11.67 4.62 2.12
C VAL A 259 -11.45 6.02 1.59
N ALA A 260 -12.53 6.68 1.20
CA ALA A 260 -12.52 8.05 0.74
C ALA A 260 -13.28 8.96 1.68
N GLY A 261 -12.85 10.22 1.78
CA GLY A 261 -13.53 11.27 2.52
C GLY A 261 -13.23 12.63 1.92
N ARG A 262 -14.18 13.55 2.00
CA ARG A 262 -14.13 14.89 1.40
C ARG A 262 -13.90 15.95 2.46
N LYS A 263 -12.95 16.84 2.25
CA LYS A 263 -12.72 18.01 3.11
C LYS A 263 -13.85 19.01 2.92
N ARG A 264 -14.36 19.57 4.03
CA ARG A 264 -15.36 20.65 4.01
C ARG A 264 -14.83 21.93 3.40
#